data_451a5d6681dc8b946547b334547b590b
#
_entry.id   451a5d6681dc8b946547b334547b590b
#
_cell.length_a   1.000
_cell.length_b   1.000
_cell.length_c   1.000
_cell.angle_alpha   90.00
_cell.angle_beta   90.00
_cell.angle_gamma   90.00
#
_symmetry.space_group_name_H-M   'P 1'
#
loop_
_entity.id
_entity.type
_entity.pdbx_description
1 polymer ?
#
loop_
_entity_poly.entity_id
_entity_poly.type
_entity_poly.pdbx_seq_one_letter_code
_entity_poly.pdbx_strand_id
1 'polypeptide(L)'
;MARRKNSRYSGIGGQAVLEGIMMKNSEKYAVAVRKPNGEISVELENYQGVLHGSKIKEIPFIRGIFNFIDSMILGMRVLNYSASFYEEEDNAGSAGADRTGGSGEKFVNALVTVAAIVMAVGIFVVLPYFLASLLKGYVRNESLMAIIEGAIRIFIFILYVWGISAMKDIKRLYRYHGAEHKCINCVEKGRPLTLHNVMRSSRLHRRCGTSFLFFVFFVSIILFFFIRVDSVAQKVILRILLMPVVAGISYEIIRLAGRSDNILVLILSVPGMLIQRMTTKEPDESMAEVAIAAVEAVFDWRQYLYDNFGYEVDESWMDGNESSYADQENDADGASDWLEDETADEEPQEWETEDPGEDAEEI
;
A
#
# COMPACT_ATOMS: atom_id res chain seq x y z
N MET A 1 3.84 -25.68 -26.73
CA MET A 1 2.78 -24.77 -26.31
C MET A 1 3.36 -23.85 -25.24
N ALA A 2 3.63 -22.61 -25.53
CA ALA A 2 4.11 -21.64 -24.56
C ALA A 2 2.95 -21.30 -23.62
N ARG A 3 3.14 -21.56 -22.33
CA ARG A 3 2.21 -21.18 -21.26
C ARG A 3 2.04 -19.66 -21.32
N ARG A 4 0.90 -19.16 -21.81
CA ARG A 4 0.58 -17.72 -21.80
C ARG A 4 0.70 -17.25 -20.35
N LYS A 5 1.52 -16.25 -20.09
CA LYS A 5 1.56 -15.57 -18.78
C LYS A 5 0.25 -14.79 -18.65
N ASN A 6 -0.58 -15.16 -17.70
CA ASN A 6 -1.88 -14.54 -17.48
C ASN A 6 -1.82 -13.11 -16.91
N SER A 7 -0.65 -12.63 -16.52
CA SER A 7 -0.44 -11.26 -16.03
C SER A 7 0.96 -10.78 -16.40
N ARG A 8 1.10 -9.52 -16.81
CA ARG A 8 2.36 -8.91 -17.19
C ARG A 8 2.67 -7.71 -16.30
N TYR A 9 3.94 -7.57 -15.98
CA TYR A 9 4.43 -6.48 -15.13
C TYR A 9 4.34 -5.12 -15.84
N SER A 10 3.52 -4.21 -15.35
CA SER A 10 3.34 -2.86 -15.91
C SER A 10 4.43 -1.88 -15.47
N GLY A 11 5.05 -2.10 -14.32
CA GLY A 11 6.01 -1.17 -13.74
C GLY A 11 5.37 -0.01 -12.97
N ILE A 12 4.04 0.11 -12.97
CA ILE A 12 3.33 1.09 -12.15
C ILE A 12 3.19 0.62 -10.71
N GLY A 13 3.09 1.55 -9.81
CA GLY A 13 2.79 1.33 -8.40
C GLY A 13 2.29 2.63 -7.80
N GLY A 14 1.60 2.56 -6.66
CA GLY A 14 0.98 3.73 -6.09
C GLY A 14 0.96 3.74 -4.58
N GLN A 15 0.23 4.70 -4.06
CA GLN A 15 -0.03 4.89 -2.65
C GLN A 15 -1.35 5.62 -2.48
N ALA A 16 -2.24 5.07 -1.64
CA ALA A 16 -3.43 5.79 -1.22
C ALA A 16 -3.05 7.00 -0.35
N VAL A 17 -3.73 8.11 -0.57
CA VAL A 17 -3.63 9.36 0.19
C VAL A 17 -5.02 9.81 0.65
N LEU A 18 -5.11 10.91 1.37
CA LEU A 18 -6.41 11.42 1.82
C LEU A 18 -7.26 11.78 0.60
N GLU A 19 -8.43 11.13 0.47
CA GLU A 19 -9.38 11.29 -0.63
C GLU A 19 -8.77 11.16 -2.03
N GLY A 20 -7.69 10.35 -2.15
CA GLY A 20 -6.96 10.26 -3.40
C GLY A 20 -5.97 9.13 -3.49
N ILE A 21 -5.28 9.13 -4.63
CA ILE A 21 -4.28 8.13 -4.98
C ILE A 21 -3.11 8.83 -5.68
N MET A 22 -1.90 8.49 -5.26
CA MET A 22 -0.69 8.74 -6.03
C MET A 22 -0.36 7.51 -6.86
N MET A 23 -0.13 7.68 -8.16
CA MET A 23 0.42 6.66 -9.05
C MET A 23 1.78 7.09 -9.57
N LYS A 24 2.72 6.14 -9.65
CA LYS A 24 4.09 6.38 -10.11
C LYS A 24 4.47 5.40 -11.22
N ASN A 25 5.10 5.94 -12.25
CA ASN A 25 5.76 5.18 -13.30
C ASN A 25 7.14 5.75 -13.57
N SER A 26 8.19 4.98 -13.23
CA SER A 26 9.60 5.41 -13.34
C SER A 26 9.87 6.71 -12.58
N GLU A 27 10.18 7.81 -13.29
CA GLU A 27 10.48 9.12 -12.71
C GLU A 27 9.26 10.05 -12.65
N LYS A 28 8.12 9.65 -13.22
CA LYS A 28 6.88 10.42 -13.19
C LYS A 28 5.94 9.88 -12.12
N TYR A 29 5.27 10.78 -11.44
CA TYR A 29 4.15 10.42 -10.58
C TYR A 29 3.01 11.43 -10.75
N ALA A 30 1.78 10.97 -10.58
CA ALA A 30 0.61 11.82 -10.49
C ALA A 30 -0.11 11.59 -9.17
N VAL A 31 -0.66 12.66 -8.63
CA VAL A 31 -1.55 12.60 -7.47
C VAL A 31 -2.93 13.04 -7.94
N ALA A 32 -3.90 12.15 -7.86
CA ALA A 32 -5.30 12.46 -8.09
C ALA A 32 -6.01 12.53 -6.75
N VAL A 33 -6.70 13.63 -6.46
CA VAL A 33 -7.43 13.86 -5.21
C VAL A 33 -8.83 14.36 -5.53
N ARG A 34 -9.85 13.78 -4.92
CA ARG A 34 -11.21 14.31 -4.97
C ARG A 34 -11.32 15.44 -3.96
N LYS A 35 -11.51 16.65 -4.46
CA LYS A 35 -11.69 17.84 -3.63
C LYS A 35 -13.06 17.81 -2.93
N PRO A 36 -13.25 18.60 -1.86
CA PRO A 36 -14.54 18.72 -1.19
C PRO A 36 -15.70 19.13 -2.11
N ASN A 37 -15.42 19.92 -3.16
CA ASN A 37 -16.42 20.31 -4.18
C ASN A 37 -16.80 19.18 -5.16
N GLY A 38 -16.23 17.96 -4.99
CA GLY A 38 -16.46 16.79 -5.84
C GLY A 38 -15.57 16.69 -7.08
N GLU A 39 -14.82 17.74 -7.46
CA GLU A 39 -13.90 17.70 -8.58
C GLU A 39 -12.67 16.86 -8.31
N ILE A 40 -12.19 16.13 -9.33
CA ILE A 40 -10.92 15.39 -9.27
C ILE A 40 -9.80 16.33 -9.73
N SER A 41 -8.87 16.65 -8.83
CA SER A 41 -7.63 17.37 -9.15
C SER A 41 -6.54 16.36 -9.45
N VAL A 42 -5.87 16.51 -10.59
CA VAL A 42 -4.74 15.65 -10.97
C VAL A 42 -3.50 16.51 -11.14
N GLU A 43 -2.45 16.22 -10.40
CA GLU A 43 -1.16 16.87 -10.50
C GLU A 43 -0.10 15.87 -10.94
N LEU A 44 0.59 16.17 -12.05
CA LEU A 44 1.65 15.35 -12.62
C LEU A 44 3.00 16.01 -12.35
N GLU A 45 3.90 15.28 -11.69
CA GLU A 45 5.24 15.74 -11.37
C GLU A 45 6.32 14.73 -11.70
N ASN A 46 7.58 15.20 -11.71
CA ASN A 46 8.76 14.35 -11.81
C ASN A 46 9.40 14.17 -10.43
N TYR A 47 9.77 12.96 -10.10
CA TYR A 47 10.50 12.63 -8.88
C TYR A 47 11.82 11.93 -9.22
N GLN A 48 12.89 12.66 -8.98
CA GLN A 48 14.26 12.14 -9.07
C GLN A 48 14.69 11.77 -7.66
N GLY A 49 14.68 10.46 -7.33
CA GLY A 49 15.02 10.00 -5.98
C GLY A 49 16.41 10.43 -5.50
N VAL A 50 16.68 10.22 -4.21
CA VAL A 50 17.89 10.67 -3.47
C VAL A 50 19.21 10.37 -4.19
N LEU A 51 19.32 9.23 -4.91
CA LEU A 51 20.52 8.85 -5.65
C LEU A 51 20.33 8.94 -7.17
N HIS A 52 19.65 9.98 -7.67
CA HIS A 52 19.48 10.16 -9.12
C HIS A 52 20.83 10.17 -9.83
N GLY A 53 20.95 9.37 -10.91
CA GLY A 53 22.20 9.27 -11.70
C GLY A 53 23.30 8.44 -11.07
N SER A 54 23.18 7.91 -9.86
CA SER A 54 24.20 7.10 -9.22
C SER A 54 24.05 5.61 -9.55
N LYS A 55 25.16 4.96 -9.93
CA LYS A 55 25.22 3.49 -10.14
C LYS A 55 25.00 2.68 -8.86
N ILE A 56 25.06 3.31 -7.69
CA ILE A 56 24.75 2.68 -6.39
C ILE A 56 23.33 2.14 -6.36
N LYS A 57 22.38 2.79 -7.05
CA LYS A 57 21.00 2.31 -7.20
C LYS A 57 20.85 0.99 -7.97
N GLU A 58 21.88 0.54 -8.66
CA GLU A 58 21.83 -0.73 -9.39
C GLU A 58 22.26 -1.92 -8.53
N ILE A 59 22.96 -1.66 -7.41
CA ILE A 59 23.51 -2.69 -6.53
C ILE A 59 22.35 -3.36 -5.76
N PRO A 60 22.18 -4.70 -5.88
CA PRO A 60 21.19 -5.45 -5.11
C PRO A 60 21.31 -5.17 -3.61
N PHE A 61 20.20 -5.23 -2.89
CA PHE A 61 20.04 -4.90 -1.47
C PHE A 61 20.22 -3.41 -1.17
N ILE A 62 21.27 -2.74 -1.64
CA ILE A 62 21.50 -1.29 -1.43
C ILE A 62 20.39 -0.49 -2.09
N ARG A 63 20.01 -0.82 -3.33
CA ARG A 63 18.88 -0.18 -4.01
C ARG A 63 17.58 -0.28 -3.22
N GLY A 64 17.37 -1.37 -2.48
CA GLY A 64 16.18 -1.56 -1.66
C GLY A 64 16.09 -0.54 -0.52
N ILE A 65 17.21 -0.22 0.12
CA ILE A 65 17.30 0.78 1.17
C ILE A 65 16.92 2.16 0.61
N PHE A 66 17.54 2.55 -0.51
CA PHE A 66 17.28 3.88 -1.10
C PHE A 66 15.88 3.99 -1.69
N ASN A 67 15.36 2.94 -2.35
CA ASN A 67 13.98 2.95 -2.83
C ASN A 67 12.97 3.04 -1.68
N PHE A 68 13.24 2.44 -0.53
CA PHE A 68 12.41 2.59 0.66
C PHE A 68 12.42 4.03 1.19
N ILE A 69 13.61 4.65 1.28
CA ILE A 69 13.76 6.06 1.68
C ILE A 69 13.03 6.98 0.68
N ASP A 70 13.24 6.77 -0.62
CA ASP A 70 12.56 7.52 -1.69
C ASP A 70 11.03 7.39 -1.58
N SER A 71 10.51 6.18 -1.30
CA SER A 71 9.09 5.96 -1.12
C SER A 71 8.54 6.67 0.12
N MET A 72 9.30 6.73 1.21
CA MET A 72 8.89 7.48 2.41
C MET A 72 8.85 8.98 2.15
N ILE A 73 9.88 9.53 1.50
CA ILE A 73 9.94 10.97 1.19
C ILE A 73 8.80 11.37 0.26
N LEU A 74 8.60 10.60 -0.82
CA LEU A 74 7.52 10.84 -1.77
C LEU A 74 6.15 10.67 -1.10
N GLY A 75 5.99 9.60 -0.31
CA GLY A 75 4.75 9.31 0.40
C GLY A 75 4.34 10.44 1.35
N MET A 76 5.27 10.99 2.11
CA MET A 76 4.99 12.14 2.99
C MET A 76 4.64 13.39 2.19
N ARG A 77 5.32 13.64 1.05
CA ARG A 77 5.01 14.80 0.18
C ARG A 77 3.59 14.72 -0.35
N VAL A 78 3.20 13.58 -0.92
CA VAL A 78 1.86 13.43 -1.53
C VAL A 78 0.74 13.37 -0.49
N LEU A 79 1.04 12.85 0.71
CA LEU A 79 0.09 12.86 1.82
C LEU A 79 -0.19 14.31 2.30
N ASN A 80 0.86 15.12 2.47
CA ASN A 80 0.71 16.53 2.82
C ASN A 80 -0.02 17.32 1.72
N TYR A 81 0.28 17.03 0.45
CA TYR A 81 -0.42 17.63 -0.68
C TYR A 81 -1.92 17.31 -0.64
N SER A 82 -2.29 16.05 -0.45
CA SER A 82 -3.71 15.67 -0.38
C SER A 82 -4.42 16.27 0.83
N ALA A 83 -3.73 16.39 1.97
CA ALA A 83 -4.29 16.99 3.19
C ALA A 83 -4.56 18.49 3.03
N SER A 84 -3.76 19.21 2.23
CA SER A 84 -3.90 20.66 2.06
C SER A 84 -5.26 21.06 1.50
N PHE A 85 -5.90 20.23 0.67
CA PHE A 85 -7.23 20.52 0.13
C PHE A 85 -8.35 20.51 1.19
N TYR A 86 -8.15 19.81 2.30
CA TYR A 86 -9.13 19.68 3.40
C TYR A 86 -8.82 20.65 4.55
N GLU A 87 -7.55 21.00 4.74
CA GLU A 87 -7.15 22.02 5.73
C GLU A 87 -7.64 23.43 5.37
N GLU A 88 -7.78 23.76 4.10
CA GLU A 88 -8.27 25.05 3.64
C GLU A 88 -9.76 25.26 3.98
N GLU A 89 -10.60 24.22 3.98
CA GLU A 89 -12.02 24.31 4.37
C GLU A 89 -12.22 24.53 5.87
N ASP A 90 -11.49 23.80 6.71
CA ASP A 90 -11.54 23.96 8.17
C ASP A 90 -11.12 25.39 8.59
N ASN A 91 -10.27 26.05 7.79
CA ASN A 91 -9.78 27.39 8.03
C ASN A 91 -10.66 28.50 7.42
N ALA A 92 -11.48 28.21 6.41
CA ALA A 92 -12.46 29.16 5.90
C ALA A 92 -13.53 29.55 6.96
N GLY A 93 -13.72 28.69 7.98
CA GLY A 93 -14.52 28.98 9.17
C GLY A 93 -13.81 29.76 10.27
N SER A 94 -12.48 29.90 10.20
CA SER A 94 -11.66 30.59 11.20
C SER A 94 -10.82 31.68 10.53
N ALA A 95 -11.43 32.77 10.14
CA ALA A 95 -10.72 33.94 9.62
C ALA A 95 -9.74 34.47 10.66
N GLY A 96 -8.43 34.26 10.46
CA GLY A 96 -7.43 35.06 11.17
C GLY A 96 -6.26 34.35 11.84
N ALA A 97 -5.67 33.32 11.24
CA ALA A 97 -4.34 32.89 11.69
C ALA A 97 -3.36 32.94 10.52
N ASP A 98 -2.52 33.96 10.54
CA ASP A 98 -1.39 34.21 9.64
C ASP A 98 -0.41 33.01 9.73
N ARG A 99 -0.42 32.09 8.76
CA ARG A 99 0.47 30.91 8.71
C ARG A 99 1.80 31.26 8.03
N THR A 100 2.56 32.12 8.62
CA THR A 100 4.02 32.07 8.49
C THR A 100 4.47 30.94 9.42
N GLY A 101 4.79 29.77 8.88
CA GLY A 101 5.26 28.60 9.65
C GLY A 101 6.41 28.97 10.58
N GLY A 102 6.08 29.42 11.79
CA GLY A 102 7.01 29.87 12.80
C GLY A 102 7.93 28.74 13.25
N SER A 103 9.14 29.08 13.71
CA SER A 103 10.12 28.11 14.26
C SER A 103 9.51 27.16 15.29
N GLY A 104 8.45 27.58 16.00
CA GLY A 104 7.71 26.80 16.98
C GLY A 104 6.90 25.65 16.39
N GLU A 105 6.24 25.87 15.25
CA GLU A 105 5.43 24.82 14.60
C GLU A 105 6.31 23.70 14.03
N LYS A 106 7.44 24.05 13.41
CA LYS A 106 8.45 23.07 12.96
C LYS A 106 9.02 22.27 14.13
N PHE A 107 9.22 22.90 15.29
CA PHE A 107 9.69 22.21 16.50
C PHE A 107 8.63 21.25 17.04
N VAL A 108 7.36 21.64 17.11
CA VAL A 108 6.27 20.76 17.55
C VAL A 108 6.12 19.57 16.61
N ASN A 109 6.13 19.78 15.31
CA ASN A 109 6.04 18.70 14.32
C ASN A 109 7.23 17.73 14.40
N ALA A 110 8.44 18.25 14.63
CA ALA A 110 9.62 17.41 14.86
C ALA A 110 9.49 16.59 16.16
N LEU A 111 8.98 17.20 17.23
CA LEU A 111 8.77 16.51 18.52
C LEU A 111 7.72 15.39 18.38
N VAL A 112 6.60 15.65 17.70
CA VAL A 112 5.55 14.65 17.43
C VAL A 112 6.12 13.49 16.60
N THR A 113 6.91 13.79 15.57
CA THR A 113 7.56 12.78 14.73
C THR A 113 8.52 11.90 15.55
N VAL A 114 9.36 12.51 16.38
CA VAL A 114 10.28 11.78 17.26
C VAL A 114 9.50 10.90 18.24
N ALA A 115 8.44 11.46 18.86
CA ALA A 115 7.60 10.70 19.79
C ALA A 115 6.93 9.50 19.10
N ALA A 116 6.44 9.66 17.88
CA ALA A 116 5.86 8.57 17.09
C ALA A 116 6.90 7.48 16.76
N ILE A 117 8.13 7.85 16.39
CA ILE A 117 9.21 6.89 16.14
C ILE A 117 9.57 6.13 17.42
N VAL A 118 9.74 6.83 18.55
CA VAL A 118 10.03 6.19 19.85
C VAL A 118 8.93 5.23 20.25
N MET A 119 7.67 5.61 20.07
CA MET A 119 6.51 4.75 20.34
C MET A 119 6.51 3.52 19.43
N ALA A 120 6.76 3.68 18.13
CA ALA A 120 6.83 2.55 17.18
C ALA A 120 7.96 1.58 17.55
N VAL A 121 9.14 2.08 17.89
CA VAL A 121 10.25 1.23 18.39
C VAL A 121 9.86 0.54 19.69
N GLY A 122 9.20 1.24 20.61
CA GLY A 122 8.68 0.66 21.86
C GLY A 122 7.73 -0.51 21.60
N ILE A 123 6.74 -0.33 20.74
CA ILE A 123 5.70 -1.33 20.45
C ILE A 123 6.24 -2.50 19.63
N PHE A 124 7.04 -2.24 18.58
CA PHE A 124 7.41 -3.30 17.63
C PHE A 124 8.79 -3.92 17.85
N VAL A 125 9.64 -3.32 18.70
CA VAL A 125 10.98 -3.84 19.01
C VAL A 125 11.10 -4.21 20.49
N VAL A 126 10.75 -3.28 21.39
CA VAL A 126 10.98 -3.47 22.83
C VAL A 126 9.91 -4.37 23.46
N LEU A 127 8.62 -4.13 23.17
CA LEU A 127 7.51 -4.87 23.77
C LEU A 127 7.55 -6.38 23.44
N PRO A 128 7.76 -6.84 22.17
CA PRO A 128 7.88 -8.26 21.87
C PRO A 128 9.03 -8.93 22.65
N TYR A 129 10.18 -8.25 22.73
CA TYR A 129 11.32 -8.73 23.50
C TYR A 129 10.98 -8.84 24.99
N PHE A 130 10.33 -7.82 25.57
CA PHE A 130 9.93 -7.82 26.98
C PHE A 130 8.96 -8.96 27.27
N LEU A 131 7.90 -9.14 26.47
CA LEU A 131 6.93 -10.22 26.63
C LEU A 131 7.58 -11.60 26.50
N ALA A 132 8.45 -11.79 25.49
CA ALA A 132 9.21 -13.04 25.37
C ALA A 132 10.11 -13.28 26.58
N SER A 133 10.71 -12.22 27.16
CA SER A 133 11.59 -12.34 28.31
C SER A 133 10.91 -12.90 29.56
N LEU A 134 9.59 -12.70 29.70
CA LEU A 134 8.79 -13.28 30.81
C LEU A 134 8.75 -14.82 30.74
N LEU A 135 8.96 -15.39 29.56
CA LEU A 135 8.97 -16.83 29.32
C LEU A 135 10.35 -17.48 29.53
N LYS A 136 11.41 -16.71 29.82
CA LYS A 136 12.77 -17.24 30.01
C LYS A 136 12.89 -18.29 31.11
N GLY A 137 12.02 -18.22 32.11
CA GLY A 137 11.97 -19.22 33.20
C GLY A 137 11.48 -20.59 32.72
N TYR A 138 10.68 -20.64 31.68
CA TYR A 138 10.05 -21.83 31.12
C TYR A 138 10.77 -22.37 29.89
N VAL A 139 11.31 -21.46 29.06
CA VAL A 139 11.97 -21.80 27.80
C VAL A 139 13.46 -21.52 27.90
N ARG A 140 14.26 -22.59 28.01
CA ARG A 140 15.73 -22.50 28.12
C ARG A 140 16.44 -22.43 26.78
N ASN A 141 15.77 -22.86 25.70
CA ASN A 141 16.35 -22.86 24.35
C ASN A 141 16.27 -21.47 23.74
N GLU A 142 17.42 -20.83 23.48
CA GLU A 142 17.51 -19.49 22.93
C GLU A 142 16.92 -19.39 21.51
N SER A 143 17.06 -20.44 20.70
CA SER A 143 16.50 -20.46 19.35
C SER A 143 14.97 -20.47 19.39
N LEU A 144 14.39 -21.28 20.28
CA LEU A 144 12.95 -21.30 20.49
C LEU A 144 12.45 -19.95 21.04
N MET A 145 13.22 -19.32 21.92
CA MET A 145 12.91 -17.99 22.44
C MET A 145 12.88 -16.93 21.33
N ALA A 146 13.82 -16.97 20.38
CA ALA A 146 13.83 -16.07 19.23
C ALA A 146 12.60 -16.26 18.31
N ILE A 147 12.16 -17.51 18.11
CA ILE A 147 10.94 -17.82 17.36
C ILE A 147 9.70 -17.28 18.07
N ILE A 148 9.59 -17.50 19.39
CA ILE A 148 8.47 -17.00 20.21
C ILE A 148 8.43 -15.47 20.15
N GLU A 149 9.57 -14.79 20.30
CA GLU A 149 9.64 -13.33 20.19
C GLU A 149 9.16 -12.86 18.80
N GLY A 150 9.58 -13.56 17.73
CA GLY A 150 9.13 -13.28 16.37
C GLY A 150 7.63 -13.46 16.19
N ALA A 151 7.06 -14.54 16.75
CA ALA A 151 5.62 -14.80 16.71
C ALA A 151 4.82 -13.71 17.46
N ILE A 152 5.30 -13.31 18.66
CA ILE A 152 4.71 -12.20 19.42
C ILE A 152 4.73 -10.91 18.61
N ARG A 153 5.82 -10.61 17.92
CA ARG A 153 5.95 -9.42 17.07
C ARG A 153 4.94 -9.40 15.93
N ILE A 154 4.80 -10.53 15.22
CA ILE A 154 3.80 -10.67 14.15
C ILE A 154 2.38 -10.51 14.73
N PHE A 155 2.11 -11.12 15.88
CA PHE A 155 0.81 -11.01 16.55
C PHE A 155 0.48 -9.57 16.93
N ILE A 156 1.42 -8.83 17.53
CA ILE A 156 1.26 -7.40 17.86
C ILE A 156 1.01 -6.58 16.59
N PHE A 157 1.73 -6.87 15.50
CA PHE A 157 1.54 -6.19 14.24
C PHE A 157 0.14 -6.44 13.66
N ILE A 158 -0.33 -7.68 13.65
CA ILE A 158 -1.67 -8.02 13.17
C ILE A 158 -2.74 -7.34 14.03
N LEU A 159 -2.58 -7.36 15.36
CA LEU A 159 -3.49 -6.69 16.28
C LEU A 159 -3.53 -5.16 16.06
N TYR A 160 -2.37 -4.56 15.83
CA TYR A 160 -2.26 -3.14 15.48
C TYR A 160 -3.00 -2.81 14.17
N VAL A 161 -2.71 -3.57 13.10
CA VAL A 161 -3.38 -3.36 11.80
C VAL A 161 -4.89 -3.55 11.92
N TRP A 162 -5.32 -4.58 12.65
CA TRP A 162 -6.74 -4.82 12.93
C TRP A 162 -7.37 -3.65 13.68
N GLY A 163 -6.71 -3.14 14.71
CA GLY A 163 -7.20 -2.01 15.50
C GLY A 163 -7.33 -0.73 14.69
N ILE A 164 -6.31 -0.36 13.90
CA ILE A 164 -6.38 0.85 13.08
C ILE A 164 -7.39 0.71 11.92
N SER A 165 -7.61 -0.50 11.40
CA SER A 165 -8.58 -0.75 10.32
C SER A 165 -10.04 -0.51 10.74
N ALA A 166 -10.31 -0.42 12.05
CA ALA A 166 -11.62 -0.06 12.59
C ALA A 166 -11.89 1.46 12.55
N MET A 167 -10.84 2.29 12.44
CA MET A 167 -10.99 3.75 12.36
C MET A 167 -11.60 4.16 11.01
N LYS A 168 -12.58 5.08 11.03
CA LYS A 168 -13.32 5.50 9.83
C LYS A 168 -12.39 6.06 8.74
N ASP A 169 -11.45 6.92 9.10
CA ASP A 169 -10.53 7.56 8.15
C ASP A 169 -9.56 6.54 7.52
N ILE A 170 -9.04 5.61 8.34
CA ILE A 170 -8.18 4.54 7.85
C ILE A 170 -8.95 3.56 6.96
N LYS A 171 -10.21 3.24 7.31
CA LYS A 171 -11.07 2.40 6.46
C LYS A 171 -11.28 3.05 5.10
N ARG A 172 -11.48 4.38 5.04
CA ARG A 172 -11.63 5.13 3.81
C ARG A 172 -10.34 5.14 2.99
N LEU A 173 -9.18 5.35 3.63
CA LEU A 173 -7.87 5.23 2.99
C LEU A 173 -7.65 3.83 2.41
N TYR A 174 -8.08 2.78 3.11
CA TYR A 174 -7.97 1.39 2.63
C TYR A 174 -8.89 1.08 1.44
N ARG A 175 -9.99 1.82 1.26
CA ARG A 175 -10.81 1.74 0.05
C ARG A 175 -10.10 2.34 -1.15
N TYR A 176 -9.44 3.50 -1.01
CA TYR A 176 -8.58 4.06 -2.05
C TYR A 176 -7.41 3.12 -2.40
N HIS A 177 -6.82 2.46 -1.40
CA HIS A 177 -5.79 1.43 -1.63
C HIS A 177 -6.34 0.23 -2.42
N GLY A 178 -7.59 -0.16 -2.15
CA GLY A 178 -8.29 -1.15 -2.97
C GLY A 178 -8.48 -0.71 -4.42
N ALA A 179 -8.87 0.55 -4.66
CA ALA A 179 -9.02 1.12 -5.99
C ALA A 179 -7.70 1.16 -6.77
N GLU A 180 -6.60 1.53 -6.11
CA GLU A 180 -5.25 1.46 -6.68
C GLU A 180 -4.94 0.06 -7.20
N HIS A 181 -5.10 -0.97 -6.36
CA HIS A 181 -4.82 -2.36 -6.73
C HIS A 181 -5.72 -2.85 -7.86
N LYS A 182 -7.00 -2.49 -7.86
CA LYS A 182 -7.95 -2.85 -8.92
C LYS A 182 -7.52 -2.27 -10.27
N CYS A 183 -7.07 -1.01 -10.32
CA CYS A 183 -6.56 -0.40 -11.56
C CYS A 183 -5.29 -1.10 -12.06
N ILE A 184 -4.33 -1.39 -11.19
CA ILE A 184 -3.09 -2.08 -11.58
C ILE A 184 -3.41 -3.49 -12.08
N ASN A 185 -4.23 -4.24 -11.36
CA ASN A 185 -4.63 -5.60 -11.75
C ASN A 185 -5.44 -5.62 -13.05
N CYS A 186 -6.30 -4.63 -13.29
CA CYS A 186 -7.06 -4.47 -14.52
C CYS A 186 -6.12 -4.43 -15.73
N VAL A 187 -5.16 -3.52 -15.71
CA VAL A 187 -4.21 -3.34 -16.81
C VAL A 187 -3.26 -4.53 -16.96
N GLU A 188 -2.74 -5.07 -15.86
CA GLU A 188 -1.80 -6.20 -15.89
C GLU A 188 -2.43 -7.53 -16.32
N LYS A 189 -3.73 -7.69 -16.16
CA LYS A 189 -4.51 -8.81 -16.71
C LYS A 189 -4.93 -8.58 -18.18
N GLY A 190 -4.56 -7.45 -18.77
CA GLY A 190 -4.84 -7.15 -20.19
C GLY A 190 -6.24 -6.59 -20.42
N ARG A 191 -6.88 -6.04 -19.42
CA ARG A 191 -8.21 -5.42 -19.53
C ARG A 191 -8.09 -3.92 -19.77
N PRO A 192 -8.93 -3.32 -20.65
CA PRO A 192 -9.03 -1.88 -20.79
C PRO A 192 -9.37 -1.20 -19.46
N LEU A 193 -8.77 -0.04 -19.20
CA LEU A 193 -8.93 0.70 -17.97
C LEU A 193 -10.25 1.47 -17.97
N THR A 194 -11.37 0.76 -17.91
CA THR A 194 -12.72 1.29 -17.76
C THR A 194 -13.20 1.11 -16.33
N LEU A 195 -14.17 1.93 -15.89
CA LEU A 195 -14.73 1.83 -14.55
C LEU A 195 -15.26 0.41 -14.27
N HIS A 196 -16.01 -0.16 -15.22
CA HIS A 196 -16.54 -1.52 -15.13
C HIS A 196 -15.43 -2.57 -14.92
N ASN A 197 -14.39 -2.56 -15.75
CA ASN A 197 -13.30 -3.54 -15.65
C ASN A 197 -12.48 -3.37 -14.36
N VAL A 198 -12.29 -2.12 -13.91
CA VAL A 198 -11.62 -1.82 -12.65
C VAL A 198 -12.41 -2.38 -11.48
N MET A 199 -13.72 -2.13 -11.43
CA MET A 199 -14.58 -2.61 -10.34
C MET A 199 -14.63 -4.13 -10.24
N ARG A 200 -14.52 -4.86 -11.35
CA ARG A 200 -14.45 -6.34 -11.40
C ARG A 200 -13.03 -6.90 -11.16
N SER A 201 -12.01 -6.05 -11.08
CA SER A 201 -10.64 -6.51 -10.85
C SER A 201 -10.36 -6.74 -9.36
N SER A 202 -9.39 -7.62 -9.07
CA SER A 202 -9.00 -7.96 -7.69
C SER A 202 -8.35 -6.78 -6.97
N ARG A 203 -8.69 -6.60 -5.69
CA ARG A 203 -8.02 -5.66 -4.78
C ARG A 203 -6.73 -6.23 -4.15
N LEU A 204 -6.40 -7.50 -4.40
CA LEU A 204 -5.19 -8.12 -3.89
C LEU A 204 -4.09 -8.07 -4.94
N HIS A 205 -2.92 -7.57 -4.55
CA HIS A 205 -1.79 -7.38 -5.46
C HIS A 205 -0.47 -7.82 -4.83
N ARG A 206 0.34 -8.62 -5.55
CA ARG A 206 1.55 -9.26 -4.99
C ARG A 206 2.67 -8.30 -4.63
N ARG A 207 2.68 -7.08 -5.16
CA ARG A 207 3.76 -6.09 -5.02
C ARG A 207 3.38 -4.89 -4.15
N CYS A 208 2.46 -5.07 -3.26
CA CYS A 208 2.01 -4.02 -2.38
C CYS A 208 3.01 -3.73 -1.26
N GLY A 209 3.07 -2.47 -0.81
CA GLY A 209 3.86 -2.04 0.33
C GLY A 209 3.49 -2.74 1.64
N THR A 210 2.24 -3.18 1.82
CA THR A 210 1.84 -3.96 3.00
C THR A 210 2.43 -5.38 2.99
N SER A 211 2.58 -6.00 1.82
CA SER A 211 3.35 -7.24 1.68
C SER A 211 4.82 -7.05 2.01
N PHE A 212 5.39 -5.88 1.69
CA PHE A 212 6.76 -5.54 2.08
C PHE A 212 6.95 -5.55 3.60
N LEU A 213 5.99 -5.01 4.38
CA LEU A 213 6.05 -5.05 5.84
C LEU A 213 6.08 -6.50 6.37
N PHE A 214 5.29 -7.40 5.78
CA PHE A 214 5.36 -8.82 6.13
C PHE A 214 6.78 -9.38 5.92
N PHE A 215 7.39 -9.11 4.76
CA PHE A 215 8.75 -9.57 4.49
C PHE A 215 9.78 -8.94 5.44
N VAL A 216 9.61 -7.69 5.83
CA VAL A 216 10.46 -7.05 6.85
C VAL A 216 10.39 -7.81 8.17
N PHE A 217 9.20 -8.20 8.64
CA PHE A 217 9.08 -9.01 9.86
C PHE A 217 9.69 -10.41 9.67
N PHE A 218 9.38 -11.08 8.57
CA PHE A 218 9.89 -12.44 8.28
C PHE A 218 11.41 -12.46 8.23
N VAL A 219 12.03 -11.58 7.45
CA VAL A 219 13.49 -11.47 7.33
C VAL A 219 14.12 -11.08 8.66
N SER A 220 13.47 -10.18 9.43
CA SER A 220 13.98 -9.79 10.75
C SER A 220 14.03 -10.96 11.72
N ILE A 221 13.02 -11.84 11.71
CA ILE A 221 13.00 -13.04 12.56
C ILE A 221 14.18 -13.95 12.20
N ILE A 222 14.40 -14.20 10.90
CA ILE A 222 15.49 -15.05 10.43
C ILE A 222 16.85 -14.45 10.85
N LEU A 223 17.08 -13.17 10.60
CA LEU A 223 18.35 -12.52 10.93
C LEU A 223 18.57 -12.50 12.46
N PHE A 224 17.55 -12.16 13.23
CA PHE A 224 17.68 -12.07 14.69
C PHE A 224 17.82 -13.43 15.36
N PHE A 225 17.38 -14.50 14.70
CA PHE A 225 17.62 -15.87 15.16
C PHE A 225 19.12 -16.20 15.28
N PHE A 226 19.96 -15.62 14.42
CA PHE A 226 21.40 -15.84 14.44
C PHE A 226 22.15 -14.89 15.36
N ILE A 227 21.49 -13.84 15.88
CA ILE A 227 22.14 -12.83 16.73
C ILE A 227 22.07 -13.27 18.18
N ARG A 228 23.25 -13.53 18.75
CA ARG A 228 23.41 -13.93 20.13
C ARG A 228 24.24 -12.89 20.88
N VAL A 229 23.57 -12.06 21.65
CA VAL A 229 24.17 -11.06 22.53
C VAL A 229 23.41 -11.07 23.87
N ASP A 230 24.15 -10.86 24.96
CA ASP A 230 23.58 -11.01 26.32
C ASP A 230 22.89 -9.74 26.80
N SER A 231 23.40 -8.58 26.43
CA SER A 231 22.87 -7.29 26.86
C SER A 231 21.62 -6.89 26.08
N VAL A 232 20.57 -6.46 26.80
CA VAL A 232 19.32 -5.92 26.20
C VAL A 232 19.62 -4.71 25.31
N ALA A 233 20.46 -3.79 25.80
CA ALA A 233 20.82 -2.59 25.05
C ALA A 233 21.51 -2.95 23.73
N GLN A 234 22.47 -3.89 23.76
CA GLN A 234 23.15 -4.37 22.55
C GLN A 234 22.16 -5.02 21.57
N LYS A 235 21.18 -5.80 22.04
CA LYS A 235 20.12 -6.39 21.20
C LYS A 235 19.32 -5.31 20.48
N VAL A 236 18.87 -4.28 21.20
CA VAL A 236 18.08 -3.19 20.62
C VAL A 236 18.90 -2.40 19.61
N ILE A 237 20.13 -2.00 19.96
CA ILE A 237 21.02 -1.24 19.07
C ILE A 237 21.31 -2.04 17.79
N LEU A 238 21.66 -3.33 17.92
CA LEU A 238 21.98 -4.18 16.78
C LEU A 238 20.76 -4.38 15.86
N ARG A 239 19.55 -4.51 16.40
CA ARG A 239 18.29 -4.60 15.64
C ARG A 239 18.02 -3.32 14.84
N ILE A 240 18.21 -2.16 15.46
CA ILE A 240 18.04 -0.87 14.77
C ILE A 240 19.08 -0.74 13.66
N LEU A 241 20.34 -1.09 13.93
CA LEU A 241 21.43 -1.03 12.95
C LEU A 241 21.20 -1.98 11.75
N LEU A 242 20.54 -3.11 11.97
CA LEU A 242 20.21 -4.08 10.92
C LEU A 242 18.94 -3.75 10.14
N MET A 243 18.12 -2.78 10.56
CA MET A 243 16.89 -2.40 9.83
C MET A 243 17.13 -2.08 8.35
N PRO A 244 18.15 -1.33 7.95
CA PRO A 244 18.46 -1.11 6.53
C PRO A 244 18.74 -2.40 5.77
N VAL A 245 19.45 -3.34 6.38
CA VAL A 245 19.76 -4.66 5.78
C VAL A 245 18.48 -5.47 5.59
N VAL A 246 17.64 -5.52 6.64
CA VAL A 246 16.32 -6.17 6.59
C VAL A 246 15.48 -5.58 5.46
N ALA A 247 15.41 -4.25 5.37
CA ALA A 247 14.66 -3.56 4.32
C ALA A 247 15.20 -3.87 2.92
N GLY A 248 16.52 -3.88 2.75
CA GLY A 248 17.17 -4.23 1.49
C GLY A 248 16.86 -5.65 1.02
N ILE A 249 16.95 -6.63 1.91
CA ILE A 249 16.60 -8.04 1.62
C ILE A 249 15.12 -8.17 1.29
N SER A 250 14.24 -7.57 2.09
CA SER A 250 12.79 -7.62 1.90
C SER A 250 12.36 -7.00 0.57
N TYR A 251 13.03 -5.93 0.15
CA TYR A 251 12.80 -5.30 -1.15
C TYR A 251 13.13 -6.25 -2.31
N GLU A 252 14.26 -6.97 -2.24
CA GLU A 252 14.62 -7.93 -3.29
C GLU A 252 13.62 -9.10 -3.35
N ILE A 253 13.11 -9.55 -2.20
CA ILE A 253 12.08 -10.60 -2.17
C ILE A 253 10.79 -10.13 -2.85
N ILE A 254 10.28 -8.94 -2.51
CA ILE A 254 9.03 -8.45 -3.12
C ILE A 254 9.19 -8.14 -4.61
N ARG A 255 10.38 -7.66 -5.02
CA ARG A 255 10.71 -7.47 -6.42
C ARG A 255 10.71 -8.78 -7.20
N LEU A 256 11.23 -9.85 -6.60
CA LEU A 256 11.19 -11.20 -7.16
C LEU A 256 9.75 -11.72 -7.25
N ALA A 257 8.94 -11.51 -6.21
CA ALA A 257 7.54 -11.87 -6.15
C ALA A 257 6.72 -11.24 -7.29
N GLY A 258 7.05 -10.01 -7.68
CA GLY A 258 6.38 -9.32 -8.78
C GLY A 258 6.83 -9.72 -10.19
N ARG A 259 7.95 -10.45 -10.32
CA ARG A 259 8.53 -10.80 -11.64
C ARG A 259 8.50 -12.28 -11.96
N SER A 260 8.16 -13.12 -11.00
CA SER A 260 8.25 -14.57 -11.12
C SER A 260 6.91 -15.22 -10.80
N ASP A 261 6.43 -16.08 -11.70
CA ASP A 261 5.27 -16.93 -11.50
C ASP A 261 5.66 -18.32 -10.96
N ASN A 262 6.86 -18.44 -10.35
CA ASN A 262 7.32 -19.66 -9.74
C ASN A 262 6.43 -20.00 -8.53
N ILE A 263 6.04 -21.26 -8.39
CA ILE A 263 5.16 -21.74 -7.29
C ILE A 263 5.73 -21.41 -5.90
N LEU A 264 7.03 -21.45 -5.70
CA LEU A 264 7.66 -21.13 -4.43
C LEU A 264 7.50 -19.64 -4.09
N VAL A 265 7.65 -18.78 -5.11
CA VAL A 265 7.45 -17.32 -4.96
C VAL A 265 5.99 -17.02 -4.70
N LEU A 266 5.07 -17.74 -5.35
CA LEU A 266 3.63 -17.62 -5.12
C LEU A 266 3.28 -17.96 -3.67
N ILE A 267 3.73 -19.12 -3.17
CA ILE A 267 3.50 -19.55 -1.77
C ILE A 267 4.07 -18.51 -0.79
N LEU A 268 5.26 -18.00 -1.05
CA LEU A 268 5.89 -16.97 -0.20
C LEU A 268 5.11 -15.65 -0.18
N SER A 269 4.36 -15.34 -1.25
CA SER A 269 3.55 -14.12 -1.33
C SER A 269 2.21 -14.21 -0.60
N VAL A 270 1.69 -15.43 -0.36
CA VAL A 270 0.37 -15.65 0.27
C VAL A 270 0.21 -14.92 1.60
N PRO A 271 1.14 -15.00 2.58
CA PRO A 271 0.95 -14.30 3.85
C PRO A 271 0.85 -12.78 3.70
N GLY A 272 1.62 -12.20 2.77
CA GLY A 272 1.52 -10.78 2.45
C GLY A 272 0.15 -10.40 1.89
N MET A 273 -0.41 -11.22 1.00
CA MET A 273 -1.76 -11.01 0.46
C MET A 273 -2.86 -11.18 1.52
N LEU A 274 -2.67 -12.09 2.49
CA LEU A 274 -3.62 -12.23 3.61
C LEU A 274 -3.69 -10.95 4.46
N ILE A 275 -2.55 -10.28 4.70
CA ILE A 275 -2.54 -8.99 5.39
C ILE A 275 -3.27 -7.93 4.58
N GLN A 276 -3.17 -7.96 3.24
CA GLN A 276 -3.90 -7.03 2.38
C GLN A 276 -5.41 -7.13 2.52
N ARG A 277 -5.99 -8.30 2.84
CA ARG A 277 -7.43 -8.40 3.14
C ARG A 277 -7.88 -7.46 4.26
N MET A 278 -6.96 -7.11 5.17
CA MET A 278 -7.20 -6.15 6.25
C MET A 278 -6.92 -4.71 5.83
N THR A 279 -5.91 -4.49 4.98
CA THR A 279 -5.38 -3.17 4.61
C THR A 279 -5.88 -2.67 3.24
N THR A 280 -6.70 -3.45 2.54
CA THR A 280 -7.45 -3.03 1.36
C THR A 280 -8.93 -3.34 1.58
N LYS A 281 -9.79 -2.43 1.15
CA LYS A 281 -11.25 -2.59 1.20
C LYS A 281 -11.84 -2.36 -0.19
N GLU A 282 -13.07 -2.84 -0.42
CA GLU A 282 -13.76 -2.57 -1.66
C GLU A 282 -14.00 -1.05 -1.81
N PRO A 283 -13.52 -0.46 -2.93
CA PRO A 283 -13.80 0.92 -3.26
C PRO A 283 -15.24 1.07 -3.80
N ASP A 284 -15.76 2.27 -3.75
CA ASP A 284 -16.89 2.67 -4.58
C ASP A 284 -16.43 3.16 -5.96
N GLU A 285 -17.37 3.37 -6.86
CA GLU A 285 -17.09 3.83 -8.23
C GLU A 285 -16.38 5.19 -8.24
N SER A 286 -16.77 6.08 -7.34
CA SER A 286 -16.15 7.41 -7.24
C SER A 286 -14.65 7.34 -6.88
N MET A 287 -14.23 6.39 -6.05
CA MET A 287 -12.83 6.16 -5.73
C MET A 287 -12.09 5.49 -6.89
N ALA A 288 -12.76 4.62 -7.65
CA ALA A 288 -12.19 4.01 -8.84
C ALA A 288 -11.93 5.05 -9.95
N GLU A 289 -12.81 6.05 -10.13
CA GLU A 289 -12.60 7.18 -11.04
C GLU A 289 -11.32 7.95 -10.71
N VAL A 290 -11.09 8.23 -9.42
CA VAL A 290 -9.84 8.90 -8.97
C VAL A 290 -8.61 8.05 -9.30
N ALA A 291 -8.71 6.73 -9.09
CA ALA A 291 -7.62 5.80 -9.40
C ALA A 291 -7.32 5.74 -10.91
N ILE A 292 -8.36 5.69 -11.75
CA ILE A 292 -8.23 5.71 -13.21
C ILE A 292 -7.54 7.01 -13.65
N ALA A 293 -8.00 8.17 -13.15
CA ALA A 293 -7.40 9.46 -13.48
C ALA A 293 -5.91 9.53 -13.10
N ALA A 294 -5.52 8.97 -11.95
CA ALA A 294 -4.13 8.91 -11.52
C ALA A 294 -3.27 8.01 -12.44
N VAL A 295 -3.81 6.87 -12.88
CA VAL A 295 -3.11 5.95 -13.79
C VAL A 295 -2.94 6.60 -15.17
N GLU A 296 -4.00 7.16 -15.74
CA GLU A 296 -3.98 7.78 -17.07
C GLU A 296 -2.98 8.94 -17.16
N ALA A 297 -2.77 9.67 -16.07
CA ALA A 297 -1.83 10.77 -16.03
C ALA A 297 -0.35 10.33 -16.12
N VAL A 298 0.00 9.10 -15.70
CA VAL A 298 1.41 8.64 -15.64
C VAL A 298 1.71 7.48 -16.55
N PHE A 299 0.70 6.80 -17.11
CA PHE A 299 0.88 5.52 -17.78
C PHE A 299 -0.02 5.39 -18.99
N ASP A 300 0.59 5.20 -20.16
CA ASP A 300 -0.12 4.86 -21.39
C ASP A 300 -0.51 3.38 -21.37
N TRP A 301 -1.66 3.09 -20.75
CA TRP A 301 -2.19 1.75 -20.63
C TRP A 301 -2.66 1.19 -21.98
N ARG A 302 -3.03 2.01 -22.97
CA ARG A 302 -3.43 1.59 -24.31
C ARG A 302 -2.22 1.02 -25.05
N GLN A 303 -1.12 1.76 -25.07
CA GLN A 303 0.13 1.29 -25.66
C GLN A 303 0.66 0.05 -24.93
N TYR A 304 0.54 0.00 -23.62
CA TYR A 304 0.92 -1.18 -22.84
C TYR A 304 0.11 -2.42 -23.21
N LEU A 305 -1.21 -2.31 -23.44
CA LEU A 305 -2.06 -3.41 -23.88
C LEU A 305 -1.68 -3.87 -25.28
N TYR A 306 -1.41 -2.95 -26.19
CA TYR A 306 -0.92 -3.28 -27.53
C TYR A 306 0.40 -4.06 -27.48
N ASP A 307 1.40 -3.55 -26.77
CA ASP A 307 2.74 -4.15 -26.70
C ASP A 307 2.75 -5.52 -26.01
N ASN A 308 1.88 -5.71 -25.04
CA ASN A 308 1.91 -6.91 -24.19
C ASN A 308 0.88 -7.95 -24.57
N PHE A 309 -0.27 -7.56 -25.06
CA PHE A 309 -1.39 -8.46 -25.36
C PHE A 309 -1.75 -8.50 -26.83
N GLY A 310 -1.26 -7.54 -27.63
CA GLY A 310 -1.34 -7.54 -29.09
C GLY A 310 -2.69 -7.11 -29.66
N TYR A 311 -3.46 -6.32 -28.91
CA TYR A 311 -4.70 -5.75 -29.39
C TYR A 311 -4.76 -4.24 -29.19
N GLU A 312 -5.41 -3.54 -30.12
CA GLU A 312 -5.69 -2.12 -30.03
C GLU A 312 -6.99 -1.91 -29.25
N VAL A 313 -7.01 -0.87 -28.43
CA VAL A 313 -8.21 -0.49 -27.69
C VAL A 313 -9.03 0.44 -28.58
N ASP A 314 -10.20 -0.02 -29.01
CA ASP A 314 -11.17 0.79 -29.74
C ASP A 314 -11.89 1.76 -28.77
N GLU A 315 -12.19 2.99 -29.21
CA GLU A 315 -12.94 3.97 -28.42
C GLU A 315 -14.35 3.46 -28.05
N SER A 316 -14.95 2.60 -28.89
CA SER A 316 -16.24 1.96 -28.60
C SER A 316 -16.22 1.11 -27.32
N TRP A 317 -15.05 0.69 -26.89
CA TRP A 317 -14.87 -0.07 -25.64
C TRP A 317 -15.01 0.82 -24.39
N MET A 318 -14.88 2.11 -24.55
CA MET A 318 -15.02 3.07 -23.43
C MET A 318 -16.50 3.38 -23.13
N ASP A 319 -17.41 3.13 -24.12
CA ASP A 319 -18.83 3.46 -24.01
C ASP A 319 -19.68 2.35 -23.34
N GLY A 320 -19.06 1.36 -22.70
CA GLY A 320 -19.77 0.36 -21.88
C GLY A 320 -20.54 -0.70 -22.68
N ASN A 321 -20.25 -0.88 -23.97
CA ASN A 321 -20.88 -1.91 -24.78
C ASN A 321 -20.24 -3.28 -24.52
N GLU A 322 -20.80 -4.02 -23.55
CA GLU A 322 -20.28 -5.28 -22.97
C GLU A 322 -20.18 -6.45 -23.95
N SER A 323 -20.83 -6.38 -25.10
CA SER A 323 -20.99 -7.55 -25.99
C SER A 323 -19.70 -8.01 -26.70
N SER A 324 -18.67 -7.15 -26.79
CA SER A 324 -17.42 -7.49 -27.47
C SER A 324 -16.35 -8.15 -26.58
N TYR A 325 -16.51 -8.06 -25.24
CA TYR A 325 -15.56 -8.63 -24.27
C TYR A 325 -15.84 -10.11 -23.94
N ALA A 326 -17.11 -10.51 -23.98
CA ALA A 326 -17.54 -11.85 -23.53
C ALA A 326 -16.94 -12.98 -24.38
N ASP A 327 -16.63 -12.71 -25.65
CA ASP A 327 -16.07 -13.71 -26.56
C ASP A 327 -14.57 -13.97 -26.37
N GLN A 328 -13.85 -13.06 -25.71
CA GLN A 328 -12.41 -13.22 -25.43
C GLN A 328 -12.12 -13.73 -24.01
N GLU A 329 -13.06 -13.60 -23.07
CA GLU A 329 -12.91 -14.12 -21.68
C GLU A 329 -13.00 -15.66 -21.62
N ASN A 330 -13.71 -16.30 -22.51
CA ASN A 330 -13.90 -17.76 -22.49
C ASN A 330 -12.63 -18.59 -22.75
N ASP A 331 -11.55 -17.99 -23.24
CA ASP A 331 -10.28 -18.69 -23.50
C ASP A 331 -9.21 -18.49 -22.41
N ALA A 332 -9.45 -17.67 -21.36
CA ALA A 332 -8.42 -17.25 -20.40
C ALA A 332 -8.61 -17.78 -18.97
N ASP A 333 -9.81 -18.24 -18.58
CA ASP A 333 -10.12 -18.62 -17.20
C ASP A 333 -9.93 -20.13 -16.95
N GLY A 334 -8.69 -20.53 -16.90
CA GLY A 334 -8.29 -21.86 -16.44
C GLY A 334 -7.12 -21.81 -15.46
N ALA A 335 -7.39 -21.90 -14.17
CA ALA A 335 -6.49 -22.39 -13.13
C ALA A 335 -5.52 -21.38 -12.44
N SER A 336 -6.01 -20.30 -11.87
CA SER A 336 -5.28 -19.65 -10.75
C SER A 336 -6.18 -18.87 -9.75
N ASP A 337 -7.46 -19.13 -9.74
CA ASP A 337 -8.47 -18.35 -9.00
C ASP A 337 -8.76 -18.85 -7.56
N TRP A 338 -7.84 -19.60 -6.97
CA TRP A 338 -8.04 -20.23 -5.65
C TRP A 338 -8.12 -19.23 -4.47
N LEU A 339 -7.81 -17.95 -4.70
CA LEU A 339 -7.80 -16.93 -3.66
C LEU A 339 -8.69 -15.71 -3.97
N GLU A 340 -9.35 -15.69 -5.13
CA GLU A 340 -10.06 -14.50 -5.60
C GLU A 340 -11.58 -14.53 -5.33
N ASP A 341 -12.21 -15.69 -5.03
CA ASP A 341 -13.65 -15.82 -5.22
C ASP A 341 -14.52 -16.08 -3.95
N GLU A 342 -14.08 -15.70 -2.77
CA GLU A 342 -14.98 -15.77 -1.58
C GLU A 342 -15.54 -14.41 -1.11
N THR A 343 -15.37 -13.30 -1.86
CA THR A 343 -15.79 -11.98 -1.39
C THR A 343 -16.67 -11.19 -2.36
N ALA A 344 -17.20 -11.83 -3.41
CA ALA A 344 -18.13 -11.19 -4.35
C ALA A 344 -19.55 -11.01 -3.76
N ASP A 345 -19.86 -11.63 -2.63
CA ASP A 345 -21.22 -11.71 -2.05
C ASP A 345 -21.46 -10.78 -0.84
N GLU A 346 -20.58 -9.83 -0.53
CA GLU A 346 -20.97 -8.76 0.40
C GLU A 346 -21.70 -7.66 -0.40
N GLU A 347 -23.05 -7.72 -0.41
CA GLU A 347 -23.91 -6.63 -0.88
C GLU A 347 -23.44 -5.29 -0.30
N PRO A 348 -23.46 -4.19 -1.10
CA PRO A 348 -23.16 -2.86 -0.59
C PRO A 348 -24.18 -2.53 0.50
N GLN A 349 -23.72 -2.45 1.75
CA GLN A 349 -24.55 -1.93 2.83
C GLN A 349 -24.95 -0.51 2.45
N GLU A 350 -26.24 -0.32 2.15
CA GLU A 350 -26.87 0.98 2.02
C GLU A 350 -26.60 1.76 3.32
N TRP A 351 -25.85 2.83 3.22
CA TRP A 351 -25.71 3.79 4.29
C TRP A 351 -26.98 4.62 4.32
N GLU A 352 -27.88 4.30 5.25
CA GLU A 352 -28.93 5.23 5.64
C GLU A 352 -28.25 6.55 6.03
N THR A 353 -28.50 7.58 5.23
CA THR A 353 -28.26 8.97 5.61
C THR A 353 -29.23 9.24 6.75
N GLU A 354 -28.74 9.22 7.99
CA GLU A 354 -29.46 9.84 9.09
C GLU A 354 -29.64 11.32 8.75
N ASP A 355 -30.83 11.65 8.28
CA ASP A 355 -31.38 12.99 8.21
C ASP A 355 -31.33 13.56 9.64
N PRO A 356 -30.66 14.69 9.92
CA PRO A 356 -30.79 15.35 11.20
C PRO A 356 -32.13 16.02 11.23
N GLY A 357 -33.15 15.25 11.66
CA GLY A 357 -34.54 15.69 11.82
C GLY A 357 -34.66 16.96 12.63
N GLU A 358 -35.44 17.86 12.06
CA GLU A 358 -36.18 18.91 12.70
C GLU A 358 -36.74 18.44 14.06
N ASP A 359 -36.15 18.93 15.15
CA ASP A 359 -36.85 19.06 16.43
C ASP A 359 -36.26 20.29 17.17
N ALA A 360 -36.72 21.44 16.77
CA ALA A 360 -36.64 22.66 17.56
C ALA A 360 -37.93 23.45 17.38
N GLU A 361 -38.99 23.02 18.10
CA GLU A 361 -40.03 23.95 18.56
C GLU A 361 -40.72 23.35 19.79
N GLU A 362 -40.89 24.25 20.79
CA GLU A 362 -41.71 24.19 22.02
C GLU A 362 -41.11 23.49 23.26
N ILE A 363 -40.43 24.20 24.15
CA ILE A 363 -40.98 24.84 25.37
C ILE A 363 -39.86 25.71 26.00
#